data_9f48c302e258821f5dda8ff7e9ba1f90
#
_entry.id   9f48c302e258821f5dda8ff7e9ba1f90
#
_cell.length_a   1.000
_cell.length_b   1.000
_cell.length_c   1.000
_cell.angle_alpha   90.00
_cell.angle_beta   90.00
_cell.angle_gamma   90.00
#
_symmetry.space_group_name_H-M   'P 1'
#
loop_
_entity.id
_entity.type
_entity.pdbx_description
1 polymer ?
#
loop_
_entity_poly.entity_id
_entity_poly.type
_entity_poly.pdbx_seq_one_letter_code
_entity_poly.pdbx_strand_id
1 'polypeptide(L)'
;MSYLTLKNVSKSYRSGEIEVQALKNVSFELEDGEFTVVLGSSGAGKTTLLNLLGGMDSATSGEIILDGKNVTSLNKRGLTEYRRNDVGFVFQFYNLMPNLTALENVEIAVEICKNALDPKTVLGEVGLGERLNNFPSQLSGGEQQRVSIARAMAKNPKLLLCDEPTGALDYVTGKHILKLLYDVSKQQRKPVIIVTHNAALKDMADKVLHIKSGQIESIELNPNPKPIEEIEW
;
A
#
# COMPACT_ATOMS: atom_id res chain seq x y z
N MET A 1 -0.73 0.94 -21.79
CA MET A 1 -0.81 -0.46 -21.29
C MET A 1 -0.95 -0.37 -19.78
N SER A 2 -1.92 -1.06 -19.20
CA SER A 2 -2.13 -1.03 -17.75
C SER A 2 -0.88 -1.55 -17.01
N TYR A 3 -0.51 -0.85 -15.95
CA TYR A 3 0.68 -1.17 -15.13
C TYR A 3 0.40 -2.31 -14.13
N LEU A 4 -0.81 -2.32 -13.55
CA LEU A 4 -1.32 -3.41 -12.73
C LEU A 4 -2.63 -3.91 -13.32
N THR A 5 -2.78 -5.22 -13.49
CA THR A 5 -4.01 -5.84 -14.00
C THR A 5 -4.41 -7.01 -13.11
N LEU A 6 -5.66 -7.01 -12.67
CA LEU A 6 -6.31 -8.18 -12.06
C LEU A 6 -7.37 -8.72 -13.01
N LYS A 7 -7.38 -10.04 -13.22
CA LYS A 7 -8.37 -10.74 -14.08
C LYS A 7 -9.03 -11.87 -13.31
N ASN A 8 -10.32 -11.71 -13.00
CA ASN A 8 -11.17 -12.70 -12.34
C ASN A 8 -10.54 -13.32 -11.08
N VAL A 9 -9.87 -12.48 -10.27
CA VAL A 9 -9.16 -12.92 -9.08
C VAL A 9 -10.14 -13.31 -7.99
N SER A 10 -10.02 -14.54 -7.50
CA SER A 10 -10.82 -15.06 -6.39
C SER A 10 -9.93 -15.60 -5.28
N LYS A 11 -10.39 -15.50 -4.04
CA LYS A 11 -9.74 -16.06 -2.87
C LYS A 11 -10.75 -16.72 -1.94
N SER A 12 -10.55 -18.01 -1.69
CA SER A 12 -11.27 -18.78 -0.67
C SER A 12 -10.32 -19.22 0.43
N TYR A 13 -10.79 -19.19 1.67
CA TYR A 13 -10.14 -19.77 2.83
C TYR A 13 -10.96 -20.97 3.31
N ARG A 14 -10.28 -22.06 3.61
CA ARG A 14 -10.92 -23.27 4.11
C ARG A 14 -10.50 -23.54 5.55
N SER A 15 -11.48 -23.67 6.44
CA SER A 15 -11.26 -24.05 7.85
C SER A 15 -12.18 -25.23 8.17
N GLY A 16 -11.64 -26.45 8.13
CA GLY A 16 -12.43 -27.68 8.23
C GLY A 16 -13.42 -27.82 7.07
N GLU A 17 -14.71 -27.93 7.39
CA GLU A 17 -15.79 -28.02 6.40
C GLU A 17 -16.31 -26.64 5.92
N ILE A 18 -15.89 -25.55 6.57
CA ILE A 18 -16.35 -24.21 6.25
C ILE A 18 -15.41 -23.60 5.20
N GLU A 19 -15.99 -23.19 4.07
CA GLU A 19 -15.31 -22.39 3.04
C GLU A 19 -15.84 -20.96 3.05
N VAL A 20 -14.93 -20.00 3.22
CA VAL A 20 -15.22 -18.55 3.18
C VAL A 20 -14.57 -17.97 1.96
N GLN A 21 -15.39 -17.53 1.00
CA GLN A 21 -14.90 -16.84 -0.19
C GLN A 21 -14.71 -15.35 0.10
N ALA A 22 -13.47 -14.95 0.36
CA ALA A 22 -13.11 -13.59 0.74
C ALA A 22 -13.05 -12.62 -0.45
N LEU A 23 -12.70 -13.12 -1.66
CA LEU A 23 -12.78 -12.35 -2.91
C LEU A 23 -13.42 -13.22 -4.00
N LYS A 24 -14.23 -12.58 -4.88
CA LYS A 24 -15.05 -13.22 -5.90
C LYS A 24 -14.90 -12.50 -7.24
N ASN A 25 -14.15 -13.10 -8.18
CA ASN A 25 -13.98 -12.61 -9.56
C ASN A 25 -13.63 -11.12 -9.65
N VAL A 26 -12.70 -10.66 -8.81
CA VAL A 26 -12.25 -9.26 -8.78
C VAL A 26 -11.42 -8.97 -10.03
N SER A 27 -11.81 -7.95 -10.79
CA SER A 27 -11.11 -7.51 -12.00
C SER A 27 -11.03 -5.99 -12.04
N PHE A 28 -9.83 -5.45 -12.22
CA PHE A 28 -9.57 -4.03 -12.46
C PHE A 28 -8.16 -3.83 -13.02
N GLU A 29 -7.90 -2.63 -13.49
CA GLU A 29 -6.61 -2.21 -14.02
C GLU A 29 -6.20 -0.87 -13.41
N LEU A 30 -4.89 -0.67 -13.21
CA LEU A 30 -4.30 0.60 -12.81
C LEU A 30 -3.23 1.01 -13.80
N GLU A 31 -3.15 2.31 -14.01
CA GLU A 31 -2.10 2.94 -14.80
C GLU A 31 -0.88 3.28 -13.94
N ASP A 32 0.21 3.58 -14.62
CA ASP A 32 1.44 4.07 -13.99
C ASP A 32 1.20 5.43 -13.30
N GLY A 33 1.63 5.56 -12.04
CA GLY A 33 1.43 6.78 -11.26
C GLY A 33 -0.02 7.05 -10.83
N GLU A 34 -0.90 6.04 -10.89
CA GLU A 34 -2.30 6.19 -10.47
C GLU A 34 -2.44 6.08 -8.94
N PHE A 35 -3.13 7.05 -8.34
CA PHE A 35 -3.47 7.04 -6.92
C PHE A 35 -4.88 6.48 -6.74
N THR A 36 -4.96 5.28 -6.18
CA THR A 36 -6.21 4.52 -6.08
C THR A 36 -6.64 4.36 -4.62
N VAL A 37 -7.91 4.62 -4.35
CA VAL A 37 -8.53 4.38 -3.05
C VAL A 37 -9.50 3.20 -3.15
N VAL A 38 -9.36 2.24 -2.23
CA VAL A 38 -10.24 1.08 -2.10
C VAL A 38 -11.11 1.25 -0.88
N LEU A 39 -12.40 1.47 -1.10
CA LEU A 39 -13.41 1.70 -0.07
C LEU A 39 -14.26 0.45 0.17
N GLY A 40 -14.64 0.23 1.40
CA GLY A 40 -15.57 -0.83 1.78
C GLY A 40 -15.67 -0.99 3.30
N SER A 41 -16.75 -1.63 3.77
CA SER A 41 -16.94 -1.93 5.19
C SER A 41 -15.88 -2.91 5.73
N SER A 42 -15.80 -3.03 7.05
CA SER A 42 -14.97 -4.08 7.66
C SER A 42 -15.42 -5.45 7.16
N GLY A 43 -14.47 -6.34 6.88
CA GLY A 43 -14.75 -7.67 6.34
C GLY A 43 -15.13 -7.72 4.84
N ALA A 44 -15.13 -6.60 4.11
CA ALA A 44 -15.47 -6.56 2.69
C ALA A 44 -14.46 -7.27 1.75
N GLY A 45 -13.28 -7.63 2.26
CA GLY A 45 -12.21 -8.27 1.47
C GLY A 45 -11.01 -7.37 1.15
N LYS A 46 -10.98 -6.12 1.66
CA LYS A 46 -9.94 -5.13 1.37
C LYS A 46 -8.52 -5.60 1.73
N THR A 47 -8.31 -6.05 2.96
CA THR A 47 -7.01 -6.57 3.41
C THR A 47 -6.61 -7.84 2.66
N THR A 48 -7.59 -8.70 2.30
CA THR A 48 -7.34 -9.87 1.44
C THR A 48 -6.82 -9.43 0.07
N LEU A 49 -7.44 -8.41 -0.54
CA LEU A 49 -6.97 -7.85 -1.80
C LEU A 49 -5.53 -7.33 -1.68
N LEU A 50 -5.22 -6.53 -0.65
CA LEU A 50 -3.84 -6.04 -0.42
C LEU A 50 -2.84 -7.20 -0.26
N ASN A 51 -3.21 -8.24 0.49
CA ASN A 51 -2.34 -9.40 0.70
C ASN A 51 -2.05 -10.17 -0.60
N LEU A 52 -3.04 -10.28 -1.49
CA LEU A 52 -2.83 -10.89 -2.81
C LEU A 52 -1.95 -10.02 -3.70
N LEU A 53 -2.23 -8.71 -3.77
CA LEU A 53 -1.41 -7.74 -4.52
C LEU A 53 0.02 -7.70 -4.02
N GLY A 54 0.22 -7.79 -2.71
CA GLY A 54 1.52 -7.80 -2.08
C GLY A 54 2.25 -9.14 -2.11
N GLY A 55 1.62 -10.20 -2.64
CA GLY A 55 2.20 -11.54 -2.66
C GLY A 55 2.43 -12.13 -1.27
N MET A 56 1.67 -11.67 -0.25
CA MET A 56 1.66 -12.24 1.09
C MET A 56 0.77 -13.48 1.16
N ASP A 57 -0.19 -13.57 0.25
CA ASP A 57 -1.08 -14.71 0.07
C ASP A 57 -1.19 -15.04 -1.42
N SER A 58 -1.75 -16.20 -1.75
CA SER A 58 -1.93 -16.68 -3.12
C SER A 58 -3.41 -16.65 -3.50
N ALA A 59 -3.73 -16.22 -4.72
CA ALA A 59 -5.07 -16.32 -5.25
C ALA A 59 -5.51 -17.79 -5.41
N THR A 60 -6.79 -18.06 -5.20
CA THR A 60 -7.39 -19.39 -5.50
C THR A 60 -7.57 -19.57 -7.00
N SER A 61 -7.92 -18.48 -7.71
CA SER A 61 -8.04 -18.45 -9.17
C SER A 61 -7.85 -17.03 -9.70
N GLY A 62 -7.69 -16.90 -11.02
CA GLY A 62 -7.48 -15.62 -11.69
C GLY A 62 -6.01 -15.25 -11.81
N GLU A 63 -5.75 -14.06 -12.35
CA GLU A 63 -4.40 -13.58 -12.64
C GLU A 63 -4.17 -12.17 -12.06
N ILE A 64 -2.97 -11.95 -11.52
CA ILE A 64 -2.44 -10.64 -11.10
C ILE A 64 -1.18 -10.40 -11.89
N ILE A 65 -1.14 -9.31 -12.66
CA ILE A 65 -0.01 -8.93 -13.49
C ILE A 65 0.44 -7.52 -13.06
N LEU A 66 1.69 -7.39 -12.63
CA LEU A 66 2.33 -6.12 -12.29
C LEU A 66 3.52 -5.88 -13.24
N ASP A 67 3.50 -4.78 -13.99
CA ASP A 67 4.55 -4.41 -14.93
C ASP A 67 4.97 -5.59 -15.83
N GLY A 68 3.98 -6.26 -16.43
CA GLY A 68 4.16 -7.43 -17.29
C GLY A 68 4.50 -8.75 -16.58
N LYS A 69 4.73 -8.73 -15.26
CA LYS A 69 5.07 -9.93 -14.47
C LYS A 69 3.80 -10.56 -13.88
N ASN A 70 3.51 -11.80 -14.23
CA ASN A 70 2.40 -12.55 -13.64
C ASN A 70 2.76 -13.02 -12.21
N VAL A 71 2.17 -12.35 -11.21
CA VAL A 71 2.44 -12.59 -9.78
C VAL A 71 1.83 -13.92 -9.33
N THR A 72 0.65 -14.30 -9.86
CA THR A 72 -0.05 -15.53 -9.47
C THR A 72 0.66 -16.81 -9.92
N SER A 73 1.55 -16.72 -10.91
CA SER A 73 2.36 -17.84 -11.37
C SER A 73 3.64 -18.05 -10.56
N LEU A 74 3.98 -17.16 -9.62
CA LEU A 74 5.20 -17.22 -8.86
C LEU A 74 5.14 -18.31 -7.78
N ASN A 75 6.22 -19.07 -7.65
CA ASN A 75 6.44 -19.98 -6.52
C ASN A 75 6.85 -19.19 -5.25
N LYS A 76 7.01 -19.88 -4.12
CA LYS A 76 7.38 -19.25 -2.82
C LYS A 76 8.63 -18.37 -2.90
N ARG A 77 9.66 -18.81 -3.65
CA ARG A 77 10.89 -18.03 -3.85
C ARG A 77 10.61 -16.77 -4.68
N GLY A 78 9.85 -16.92 -5.77
CA GLY A 78 9.45 -15.81 -6.63
C GLY A 78 8.61 -14.77 -5.88
N LEU A 79 7.67 -15.20 -5.01
CA LEU A 79 6.90 -14.28 -4.15
C LEU A 79 7.80 -13.57 -3.13
N THR A 80 8.84 -14.24 -2.61
CA THR A 80 9.80 -13.57 -1.71
C THR A 80 10.59 -12.49 -2.45
N GLU A 81 11.07 -12.76 -3.66
CA GLU A 81 11.73 -11.76 -4.53
C GLU A 81 10.80 -10.61 -4.90
N TYR A 82 9.53 -10.92 -5.20
CA TYR A 82 8.49 -9.94 -5.50
C TYR A 82 8.25 -8.98 -4.32
N ARG A 83 8.02 -9.51 -3.11
CA ARG A 83 7.86 -8.68 -1.90
C ARG A 83 9.10 -7.86 -1.59
N ARG A 84 10.28 -8.40 -1.87
CA ARG A 84 11.55 -7.73 -1.61
C ARG A 84 11.76 -6.52 -2.50
N ASN A 85 11.52 -6.67 -3.81
CA ASN A 85 11.94 -5.68 -4.81
C ASN A 85 10.79 -4.88 -5.44
N ASP A 86 9.60 -5.50 -5.59
CA ASP A 86 8.53 -4.92 -6.39
C ASP A 86 7.43 -4.23 -5.56
N VAL A 87 7.29 -4.56 -4.26
CA VAL A 87 6.18 -4.04 -3.42
C VAL A 87 6.68 -3.37 -2.15
N GLY A 88 6.17 -2.18 -1.87
CA GLY A 88 6.25 -1.50 -0.58
C GLY A 88 4.94 -1.64 0.19
N PHE A 89 5.02 -1.93 1.49
CA PHE A 89 3.87 -2.00 2.37
C PHE A 89 3.93 -0.93 3.46
N VAL A 90 2.82 -0.21 3.63
CA VAL A 90 2.57 0.72 4.74
C VAL A 90 1.36 0.18 5.51
N PHE A 91 1.56 -0.12 6.79
CA PHE A 91 0.54 -0.70 7.66
C PHE A 91 -0.07 0.35 8.59
N GLN A 92 -1.28 0.10 9.06
CA GLN A 92 -1.97 0.92 10.06
C GLN A 92 -1.18 1.02 11.37
N PHE A 93 -0.63 -0.11 11.85
CA PHE A 93 0.26 -0.16 13.01
C PHE A 93 1.69 -0.22 12.48
N TYR A 94 2.37 0.84 12.45
CA TYR A 94 3.70 1.14 11.87
C TYR A 94 4.66 -0.05 11.69
N ASN A 95 4.55 -1.11 12.52
CA ASN A 95 5.36 -2.34 12.50
C ASN A 95 6.87 -2.03 12.51
N LEU A 96 7.28 -1.03 13.29
CA LEU A 96 8.67 -0.72 13.51
C LEU A 96 9.28 -1.67 14.54
N MET A 97 10.56 -1.98 14.35
CA MET A 97 11.34 -2.71 15.33
C MET A 97 11.69 -1.76 16.48
N PRO A 98 11.21 -2.02 17.72
CA PRO A 98 11.34 -1.05 18.82
C PRO A 98 12.79 -0.84 19.29
N ASN A 99 13.66 -1.82 19.02
CA ASN A 99 15.07 -1.81 19.40
C ASN A 99 16.00 -1.23 18.32
N LEU A 100 15.44 -0.77 17.20
CA LEU A 100 16.16 -0.13 16.11
C LEU A 100 15.75 1.33 16.00
N THR A 101 16.70 2.19 15.67
CA THR A 101 16.45 3.60 15.36
C THR A 101 15.61 3.77 14.11
N ALA A 102 15.17 5.01 13.81
CA ALA A 102 14.47 5.32 12.57
C ALA A 102 15.29 4.91 11.34
N LEU A 103 16.58 5.23 11.35
CA LEU A 103 17.50 4.88 10.26
C LEU A 103 17.62 3.35 10.12
N GLU A 104 17.93 2.64 11.20
CA GLU A 104 18.11 1.19 11.19
C GLU A 104 16.83 0.43 10.78
N ASN A 105 15.64 0.95 11.13
CA ASN A 105 14.36 0.40 10.66
C ASN A 105 14.20 0.48 9.13
N VAL A 106 14.80 1.47 8.50
CA VAL A 106 14.80 1.59 7.03
C VAL A 106 15.93 0.77 6.42
N GLU A 107 17.15 0.84 6.99
CA GLU A 107 18.34 0.11 6.52
C GLU A 107 18.09 -1.39 6.42
N ILE A 108 17.52 -2.01 7.46
CA ILE A 108 17.26 -3.45 7.46
C ILE A 108 16.30 -3.89 6.35
N ALA A 109 15.40 -3.01 5.92
CA ALA A 109 14.47 -3.32 4.83
C ALA A 109 15.14 -3.26 3.45
N VAL A 110 16.15 -2.43 3.29
CA VAL A 110 16.85 -2.23 2.01
C VAL A 110 18.07 -3.13 1.83
N GLU A 111 18.63 -3.65 2.91
CA GLU A 111 19.81 -4.54 2.91
C GLU A 111 19.72 -5.68 1.92
N ILE A 112 18.52 -6.19 1.71
CA ILE A 112 18.25 -7.32 0.83
C ILE A 112 17.69 -6.91 -0.54
N CYS A 113 17.52 -5.59 -0.81
CA CYS A 113 16.93 -5.09 -2.05
C CYS A 113 18.01 -4.81 -3.10
N LYS A 114 17.68 -4.99 -4.40
CA LYS A 114 18.64 -4.81 -5.49
C LYS A 114 18.89 -3.35 -5.88
N ASN A 115 17.82 -2.54 -5.87
CA ASN A 115 17.81 -1.16 -6.37
C ASN A 115 17.30 -0.19 -5.30
N ALA A 116 17.71 -0.41 -4.06
CA ALA A 116 17.28 0.42 -2.94
C ALA A 116 17.77 1.88 -3.08
N LEU A 117 16.97 2.80 -2.57
CA LEU A 117 17.35 4.20 -2.38
C LEU A 117 18.14 4.33 -1.08
N ASP A 118 18.92 5.41 -0.96
CA ASP A 118 19.64 5.70 0.27
C ASP A 118 18.68 6.00 1.43
N PRO A 119 18.73 5.24 2.55
CA PRO A 119 17.82 5.39 3.67
C PRO A 119 17.80 6.79 4.28
N LYS A 120 18.98 7.46 4.37
CA LYS A 120 19.06 8.80 4.94
C LYS A 120 18.36 9.83 4.06
N THR A 121 18.55 9.72 2.75
CA THR A 121 17.88 10.59 1.76
C THR A 121 16.38 10.43 1.87
N VAL A 122 15.86 9.20 1.88
CA VAL A 122 14.41 8.94 1.96
C VAL A 122 13.83 9.41 3.29
N LEU A 123 14.55 9.23 4.42
CA LEU A 123 14.13 9.78 5.71
C LEU A 123 14.11 11.31 5.71
N GLY A 124 15.04 11.96 5.01
CA GLY A 124 15.01 13.40 4.77
C GLY A 124 13.79 13.85 3.98
N GLU A 125 13.44 13.15 2.90
CA GLU A 125 12.26 13.43 2.05
C GLU A 125 10.93 13.35 2.84
N VAL A 126 10.84 12.44 3.80
CA VAL A 126 9.65 12.34 4.69
C VAL A 126 9.74 13.28 5.92
N GLY A 127 10.72 14.20 5.95
CA GLY A 127 10.87 15.19 7.02
C GLY A 127 11.41 14.63 8.35
N LEU A 128 12.23 13.59 8.29
CA LEU A 128 12.84 12.93 9.47
C LEU A 128 14.38 12.99 9.48
N GLY A 129 14.99 13.92 8.74
CA GLY A 129 16.45 14.07 8.68
C GLY A 129 17.11 14.30 10.04
N GLU A 130 16.44 14.99 10.96
CA GLU A 130 16.92 15.26 12.33
C GLU A 130 16.54 14.15 13.33
N ARG A 131 15.84 13.09 12.88
CA ARG A 131 15.31 12.01 13.72
C ARG A 131 15.96 10.65 13.45
N LEU A 132 17.01 10.60 12.66
CA LEU A 132 17.64 9.35 12.20
C LEU A 132 17.99 8.38 13.33
N ASN A 133 18.49 8.90 14.44
CA ASN A 133 18.97 8.15 15.59
C ASN A 133 17.91 7.96 16.70
N ASN A 134 16.68 8.43 16.49
CA ASN A 134 15.60 8.24 17.45
C ASN A 134 15.02 6.83 17.37
N PHE A 135 14.76 6.23 18.53
CA PHE A 135 14.02 4.98 18.62
C PHE A 135 12.50 5.23 18.47
N PRO A 136 11.71 4.23 18.07
CA PRO A 136 10.25 4.38 17.92
C PRO A 136 9.56 4.97 19.17
N SER A 137 10.03 4.63 20.38
CA SER A 137 9.52 5.17 21.64
C SER A 137 9.76 6.67 21.83
N GLN A 138 10.65 7.27 21.06
CA GLN A 138 11.00 8.69 21.09
C GLN A 138 10.32 9.48 19.96
N LEU A 139 9.52 8.80 19.15
CA LEU A 139 8.84 9.38 18.00
C LEU A 139 7.32 9.45 18.24
N SER A 140 6.71 10.53 17.80
CA SER A 140 5.25 10.63 17.74
C SER A 140 4.64 9.59 16.78
N GLY A 141 3.35 9.31 16.89
CA GLY A 141 2.67 8.38 15.98
C GLY A 141 2.84 8.76 14.51
N GLY A 142 2.73 10.04 14.19
CA GLY A 142 2.97 10.53 12.82
C GLY A 142 4.42 10.39 12.36
N GLU A 143 5.40 10.57 13.25
CA GLU A 143 6.81 10.31 12.92
C GLU A 143 7.06 8.83 12.69
N GLN A 144 6.50 7.95 13.52
CA GLN A 144 6.58 6.49 13.33
C GLN A 144 5.96 6.06 11.99
N GLN A 145 4.81 6.65 11.63
CA GLN A 145 4.19 6.39 10.33
C GLN A 145 5.08 6.86 9.17
N ARG A 146 5.72 8.03 9.28
CA ARG A 146 6.68 8.48 8.27
C ARG A 146 7.90 7.56 8.16
N VAL A 147 8.41 7.00 9.27
CA VAL A 147 9.45 5.96 9.22
C VAL A 147 8.96 4.72 8.47
N SER A 148 7.71 4.27 8.73
CA SER A 148 7.10 3.13 8.03
C SER A 148 6.98 3.38 6.52
N ILE A 149 6.59 4.59 6.11
CA ILE A 149 6.53 5.00 4.71
C ILE A 149 7.93 5.07 4.10
N ALA A 150 8.90 5.69 4.79
CA ALA A 150 10.29 5.74 4.34
C ALA A 150 10.86 4.34 4.12
N ARG A 151 10.58 3.40 5.03
CA ARG A 151 10.96 1.99 4.91
C ARG A 151 10.36 1.34 3.66
N ALA A 152 9.11 1.64 3.33
CA ALA A 152 8.47 1.13 2.13
C ALA A 152 9.05 1.77 0.86
N MET A 153 9.27 3.09 0.86
CA MET A 153 9.80 3.85 -0.27
C MET A 153 11.27 3.54 -0.57
N ALA A 154 12.10 3.38 0.46
CA ALA A 154 13.54 3.13 0.32
C ALA A 154 13.85 1.82 -0.42
N LYS A 155 12.93 0.86 -0.42
CA LYS A 155 13.01 -0.34 -1.26
C LYS A 155 12.94 -0.03 -2.76
N ASN A 156 12.54 1.19 -3.15
CA ASN A 156 12.26 1.62 -4.52
C ASN A 156 11.24 0.71 -5.24
N PRO A 157 10.06 0.45 -4.62
CA PRO A 157 9.11 -0.52 -5.12
C PRO A 157 8.43 -0.04 -6.42
N LYS A 158 7.85 -0.98 -7.16
CA LYS A 158 6.98 -0.73 -8.32
C LYS A 158 5.54 -0.42 -7.93
N LEU A 159 5.10 -0.87 -6.75
CA LEU A 159 3.75 -0.70 -6.23
C LEU A 159 3.81 -0.41 -4.73
N LEU A 160 3.09 0.62 -4.29
CA LEU A 160 2.95 0.94 -2.87
C LEU A 160 1.54 0.58 -2.39
N LEU A 161 1.46 -0.24 -1.36
CA LEU A 161 0.21 -0.72 -0.77
C LEU A 161 0.09 -0.17 0.65
N CYS A 162 -1.02 0.51 0.95
CA CYS A 162 -1.25 1.16 2.23
C CYS A 162 -2.57 0.65 2.85
N ASP A 163 -2.47 0.04 4.03
CA ASP A 163 -3.63 -0.40 4.82
C ASP A 163 -3.91 0.61 5.92
N GLU A 164 -4.99 1.39 5.78
CA GLU A 164 -5.43 2.44 6.71
C GLU A 164 -4.27 3.37 7.17
N PRO A 165 -3.50 4.00 6.25
CA PRO A 165 -2.26 4.69 6.60
C PRO A 165 -2.43 5.90 7.53
N THR A 166 -3.66 6.38 7.71
CA THR A 166 -4.00 7.52 8.58
C THR A 166 -4.89 7.14 9.76
N GLY A 167 -5.27 5.87 9.89
CA GLY A 167 -6.27 5.42 10.86
C GLY A 167 -5.90 5.61 12.34
N ALA A 168 -4.62 5.80 12.66
CA ALA A 168 -4.12 6.03 14.01
C ALA A 168 -3.58 7.45 14.22
N LEU A 169 -3.84 8.38 13.29
CA LEU A 169 -3.27 9.73 13.28
C LEU A 169 -4.34 10.81 13.48
N ASP A 170 -3.90 11.93 14.04
CA ASP A 170 -4.73 13.14 14.04
C ASP A 170 -4.89 13.70 12.62
N TYR A 171 -5.90 14.56 12.44
CA TYR A 171 -6.27 15.12 11.15
C TYR A 171 -5.12 15.81 10.40
N VAL A 172 -4.34 16.67 11.09
CA VAL A 172 -3.25 17.42 10.45
C VAL A 172 -2.13 16.49 10.00
N THR A 173 -1.74 15.57 10.88
CA THR A 173 -0.73 14.55 10.55
C THR A 173 -1.22 13.63 9.43
N GLY A 174 -2.49 13.22 9.46
CA GLY A 174 -3.10 12.41 8.40
C GLY A 174 -3.02 13.09 7.03
N LYS A 175 -3.33 14.39 6.94
CA LYS A 175 -3.18 15.16 5.69
C LYS A 175 -1.74 15.15 5.17
N HIS A 176 -0.76 15.36 6.04
CA HIS A 176 0.65 15.31 5.62
C HIS A 176 1.06 13.95 5.07
N ILE A 177 0.59 12.86 5.70
CA ILE A 177 0.84 11.50 5.22
C ILE A 177 0.21 11.25 3.85
N LEU A 178 -1.05 11.65 3.66
CA LEU A 178 -1.73 11.48 2.38
C LEU A 178 -1.08 12.28 1.26
N LYS A 179 -0.66 13.53 1.57
CA LYS A 179 0.11 14.35 0.62
C LYS A 179 1.39 13.66 0.21
N LEU A 180 2.16 13.13 1.16
CA LEU A 180 3.40 12.41 0.88
C LEU A 180 3.14 11.21 -0.05
N LEU A 181 2.11 10.39 0.23
CA LEU A 181 1.77 9.23 -0.59
C LEU A 181 1.29 9.65 -2.00
N TYR A 182 0.52 10.73 -2.09
CA TYR A 182 0.08 11.30 -3.37
C TYR A 182 1.27 11.81 -4.19
N ASP A 183 2.19 12.56 -3.56
CA ASP A 183 3.40 13.07 -4.22
C ASP A 183 4.28 11.91 -4.74
N VAL A 184 4.43 10.82 -3.98
CA VAL A 184 5.11 9.60 -4.44
C VAL A 184 4.44 9.04 -5.69
N SER A 185 3.11 8.94 -5.70
CA SER A 185 2.37 8.47 -6.87
C SER A 185 2.66 9.33 -8.10
N LYS A 186 2.54 10.64 -7.98
CA LYS A 186 2.63 11.57 -9.12
C LYS A 186 4.07 11.84 -9.57
N GLN A 187 4.96 12.13 -8.62
CA GLN A 187 6.35 12.53 -8.95
C GLN A 187 7.22 11.34 -9.33
N GLN A 188 7.07 10.20 -8.64
CA GLN A 188 7.84 8.99 -8.91
C GLN A 188 7.13 8.04 -9.88
N ARG A 189 5.92 8.39 -10.34
CA ARG A 189 5.09 7.57 -11.25
C ARG A 189 4.90 6.13 -10.74
N LYS A 190 4.68 5.97 -9.44
CA LYS A 190 4.44 4.68 -8.82
C LYS A 190 2.98 4.55 -8.43
N PRO A 191 2.26 3.52 -8.87
CA PRO A 191 0.90 3.30 -8.39
C PRO A 191 0.88 3.17 -6.86
N VAL A 192 -0.06 3.88 -6.24
CA VAL A 192 -0.33 3.81 -4.81
C VAL A 192 -1.76 3.34 -4.61
N ILE A 193 -1.93 2.28 -3.83
CA ILE A 193 -3.26 1.78 -3.44
C ILE A 193 -3.44 1.99 -1.95
N ILE A 194 -4.44 2.77 -1.57
CA ILE A 194 -4.86 2.95 -0.19
C ILE A 194 -6.15 2.18 0.05
N VAL A 195 -6.13 1.28 1.00
CA VAL A 195 -7.33 0.65 1.55
C VAL A 195 -7.76 1.43 2.78
N THR A 196 -9.02 1.87 2.82
CA THR A 196 -9.57 2.62 3.94
C THR A 196 -11.09 2.47 4.04
N HIS A 197 -11.63 2.83 5.20
CA HIS A 197 -13.07 3.03 5.40
C HIS A 197 -13.46 4.52 5.36
N ASN A 198 -12.47 5.42 5.26
CA ASN A 198 -12.70 6.86 5.17
C ASN A 198 -13.10 7.27 3.75
N ALA A 199 -14.40 7.51 3.56
CA ALA A 199 -14.98 7.85 2.26
C ALA A 199 -14.54 9.23 1.73
N ALA A 200 -14.05 10.13 2.59
CA ALA A 200 -13.61 11.45 2.14
C ALA A 200 -12.39 11.38 1.21
N LEU A 201 -11.58 10.32 1.34
CA LEU A 201 -10.39 10.14 0.50
C LEU A 201 -10.70 9.87 -0.97
N LYS A 202 -11.96 9.56 -1.33
CA LYS A 202 -12.37 9.37 -2.72
C LYS A 202 -12.12 10.61 -3.58
N ASP A 203 -12.29 11.81 -3.01
CA ASP A 203 -12.22 13.06 -3.75
C ASP A 203 -10.79 13.39 -4.22
N MET A 204 -9.75 12.85 -3.56
CA MET A 204 -8.34 13.03 -3.97
C MET A 204 -7.80 11.90 -4.85
N ALA A 205 -8.53 10.79 -4.99
CA ALA A 205 -8.10 9.66 -5.78
C ALA A 205 -8.33 9.87 -7.28
N ASP A 206 -7.46 9.31 -8.14
CA ASP A 206 -7.73 9.20 -9.57
C ASP A 206 -8.77 8.13 -9.85
N LYS A 207 -8.75 7.06 -9.04
CA LYS A 207 -9.67 5.93 -9.15
C LYS A 207 -10.13 5.48 -7.77
N VAL A 208 -11.41 5.18 -7.65
CA VAL A 208 -12.01 4.61 -6.44
C VAL A 208 -12.62 3.25 -6.76
N LEU A 209 -12.22 2.25 -5.99
CA LEU A 209 -12.76 0.90 -6.05
C LEU A 209 -13.67 0.69 -4.84
N HIS A 210 -14.95 0.46 -5.05
CA HIS A 210 -15.89 0.09 -3.99
C HIS A 210 -15.96 -1.43 -3.87
N ILE A 211 -15.51 -1.96 -2.72
CA ILE A 211 -15.57 -3.40 -2.44
C ILE A 211 -16.67 -3.71 -1.43
N LYS A 212 -17.52 -4.69 -1.78
CA LYS A 212 -18.58 -5.21 -0.92
C LYS A 212 -18.67 -6.71 -1.05
N SER A 213 -18.66 -7.41 0.09
CA SER A 213 -18.79 -8.88 0.16
C SER A 213 -17.85 -9.64 -0.78
N GLY A 214 -16.62 -9.16 -0.91
CA GLY A 214 -15.55 -9.76 -1.73
C GLY A 214 -15.65 -9.47 -3.23
N GLN A 215 -16.51 -8.54 -3.67
CA GLN A 215 -16.67 -8.16 -5.08
C GLN A 215 -16.45 -6.66 -5.25
N ILE A 216 -16.02 -6.24 -6.44
CA ILE A 216 -16.07 -4.83 -6.83
C ILE A 216 -17.53 -4.50 -7.19
N GLU A 217 -18.12 -3.60 -6.41
CA GLU A 217 -19.49 -3.10 -6.62
C GLU A 217 -19.49 -1.99 -7.67
N SER A 218 -18.51 -1.10 -7.63
CA SER A 218 -18.33 -0.04 -8.63
C SER A 218 -16.87 0.40 -8.73
N ILE A 219 -16.51 0.98 -9.87
CA ILE A 219 -15.25 1.66 -10.14
C ILE A 219 -15.59 3.09 -10.56
N GLU A 220 -15.10 4.08 -9.82
CA GLU A 220 -15.27 5.49 -10.13
C GLU A 220 -13.92 6.04 -10.61
N LEU A 221 -13.94 6.71 -11.77
CA LEU A 221 -12.79 7.45 -12.29
C LEU A 221 -12.98 8.93 -11.96
N ASN A 222 -11.97 9.55 -11.39
CA ASN A 222 -11.98 10.97 -11.08
C ASN A 222 -10.96 11.70 -11.95
N PRO A 223 -11.40 12.37 -13.01
CA PRO A 223 -10.49 13.08 -13.91
C PRO A 223 -9.90 14.35 -13.30
N ASN A 224 -10.45 14.83 -12.20
CA ASN A 224 -10.03 16.06 -11.53
C ASN A 224 -9.94 15.84 -9.99
N PRO A 225 -8.93 15.09 -9.52
CA PRO A 225 -8.74 14.88 -8.09
C PRO A 225 -8.56 16.21 -7.35
N LYS A 226 -9.23 16.36 -6.21
CA LYS A 226 -9.07 17.54 -5.37
C LYS A 226 -7.70 17.53 -4.69
N PRO A 227 -7.08 18.72 -4.51
CA PRO A 227 -5.92 18.85 -3.64
C PRO A 227 -6.24 18.36 -2.22
N ILE A 228 -5.23 17.76 -1.57
CA ILE A 228 -5.43 17.20 -0.21
C ILE A 228 -5.83 18.26 0.82
N GLU A 229 -5.46 19.52 0.58
CA GLU A 229 -5.79 20.67 1.41
C GLU A 229 -7.31 20.91 1.48
N GLU A 230 -8.05 20.53 0.43
CA GLU A 230 -9.51 20.68 0.31
C GLU A 230 -10.29 19.47 0.84
N ILE A 231 -9.62 18.41 1.24
CA ILE A 231 -10.27 17.20 1.78
C ILE A 231 -10.53 17.39 3.27
N GLU A 232 -11.79 17.17 3.68
CA GLU A 232 -12.23 17.20 5.09
C GLU A 232 -12.80 15.83 5.48
N TRP A 233 -12.41 15.30 6.67
CA TRP A 233 -12.92 14.04 7.23
C TRP A 233 -12.99 14.06 8.75
#